data_73ba076ddc1309fba904eaff62eef36b
#
_entry.id   73ba076ddc1309fba904eaff62eef36b
#
_cell.length_a   1.000
_cell.length_b   1.000
_cell.length_c   1.000
_cell.angle_alpha   90.00
_cell.angle_beta   90.00
_cell.angle_gamma   90.00
#
_symmetry.space_group_name_H-M   'P 1'
#
loop_
_entity.id
_entity.type
_entity.pdbx_description
1 polymer ?
#
loop_
_entity_poly.entity_id
_entity_poly.type
_entity_poly.pdbx_seq_one_letter_code
_entity_poly.pdbx_strand_id
1 'polypeptide(L)'
;MNTLTIDIRKAEPHDASAIADVHMQAWRGAYGGIIPHRTLTAMINRRGADWWAHAIRRAATVLVVEIGGKVVGYATVGRNRARELKQQGEIYELYLRPEYQGIGLGSRLFAAARRTLA
;
A
#
# COMPACT_ATOMS: atom_id res chain seq x y z
N MET A 1 -22.88 12.53 -16.34
CA MET A 1 -21.88 13.06 -15.39
C MET A 1 -21.23 11.90 -14.65
N ASN A 2 -19.92 11.80 -14.72
CA ASN A 2 -19.20 10.72 -14.06
C ASN A 2 -18.79 11.15 -12.67
N THR A 3 -19.41 10.52 -11.67
CA THR A 3 -18.99 10.71 -10.29
C THR A 3 -17.98 9.62 -9.97
N LEU A 4 -16.74 10.01 -9.70
CA LEU A 4 -15.72 9.06 -9.30
C LEU A 4 -15.98 8.64 -7.85
N THR A 5 -16.08 7.34 -7.65
CA THR A 5 -16.27 6.77 -6.33
C THR A 5 -14.91 6.47 -5.72
N ILE A 6 -14.70 6.93 -4.48
CA ILE A 6 -13.51 6.59 -3.70
C ILE A 6 -13.90 5.46 -2.75
N ASP A 7 -13.22 4.33 -2.86
CA ASP A 7 -13.47 3.17 -2.03
C ASP A 7 -12.19 2.75 -1.34
N ILE A 8 -12.25 2.53 -0.03
CA ILE A 8 -11.13 2.01 0.75
C ILE A 8 -11.59 0.68 1.32
N ARG A 9 -10.93 -0.39 0.91
CA ARG A 9 -11.35 -1.75 1.23
C ARG A 9 -10.15 -2.67 1.43
N LYS A 10 -10.42 -3.86 1.95
CA LYS A 10 -9.37 -4.89 2.03
C LYS A 10 -8.99 -5.32 0.62
N ALA A 11 -7.71 -5.57 0.44
CA ALA A 11 -7.18 -6.07 -0.83
C ALA A 11 -7.62 -7.51 -1.06
N GLU A 12 -7.86 -7.83 -2.32
CA GLU A 12 -8.10 -9.19 -2.78
C GLU A 12 -6.95 -9.63 -3.67
N PRO A 13 -6.73 -10.93 -3.88
CA PRO A 13 -5.60 -11.40 -4.69
C PRO A 13 -5.50 -10.77 -6.07
N HIS A 14 -6.63 -10.44 -6.70
CA HIS A 14 -6.62 -9.80 -8.02
C HIS A 14 -6.08 -8.37 -7.98
N ASP A 15 -5.94 -7.76 -6.80
CA ASP A 15 -5.35 -6.42 -6.66
C ASP A 15 -3.82 -6.46 -6.68
N ALA A 16 -3.22 -7.64 -6.64
CA ALA A 16 -1.77 -7.78 -6.44
C ALA A 16 -0.93 -7.04 -7.47
N SER A 17 -1.30 -7.10 -8.75
CA SER A 17 -0.56 -6.41 -9.81
C SER A 17 -0.60 -4.89 -9.62
N ALA A 18 -1.77 -4.36 -9.28
CA ALA A 18 -1.93 -2.91 -9.07
C ALA A 18 -1.15 -2.46 -7.83
N ILE A 19 -1.18 -3.26 -6.76
CA ILE A 19 -0.42 -2.94 -5.55
C ILE A 19 1.07 -2.95 -5.84
N ALA A 20 1.55 -3.95 -6.57
CA ALA A 20 2.97 -4.03 -6.97
C ALA A 20 3.37 -2.80 -7.77
N ASP A 21 2.49 -2.31 -8.63
CA ASP A 21 2.77 -1.11 -9.42
C ASP A 21 2.85 0.15 -8.55
N VAL A 22 1.94 0.29 -7.58
CA VAL A 22 2.00 1.40 -6.61
C VAL A 22 3.31 1.34 -5.82
N HIS A 23 3.67 0.16 -5.35
CA HIS A 23 4.92 -0.07 -4.61
C HIS A 23 6.13 0.34 -5.45
N MET A 24 6.19 -0.09 -6.70
CA MET A 24 7.28 0.25 -7.60
C MET A 24 7.39 1.75 -7.81
N GLN A 25 6.27 2.43 -8.08
CA GLN A 25 6.27 3.87 -8.29
C GLN A 25 6.71 4.62 -7.03
N ALA A 26 6.22 4.18 -5.87
CA ALA A 26 6.58 4.82 -4.59
C ALA A 26 8.07 4.68 -4.30
N TRP A 27 8.63 3.50 -4.49
CA TRP A 27 10.04 3.25 -4.23
C TRP A 27 10.96 3.95 -5.22
N ARG A 28 10.59 3.99 -6.50
CA ARG A 28 11.38 4.73 -7.47
C ARG A 28 11.34 6.23 -7.19
N GLY A 29 10.21 6.76 -6.77
CA GLY A 29 10.09 8.16 -6.40
C GLY A 29 10.91 8.52 -5.18
N ALA A 30 10.92 7.64 -4.17
CA ALA A 30 11.62 7.88 -2.91
C ALA A 30 13.13 7.67 -3.03
N TYR A 31 13.57 6.65 -3.77
CA TYR A 31 14.96 6.20 -3.75
C TYR A 31 15.69 6.33 -5.08
N GLY A 32 15.00 6.74 -6.15
CA GLY A 32 15.65 7.00 -7.43
C GLY A 32 16.69 8.10 -7.28
N GLY A 33 17.90 7.87 -7.78
CA GLY A 33 19.00 8.81 -7.62
C GLY A 33 19.75 8.67 -6.28
N ILE A 34 19.22 7.89 -5.33
CA ILE A 34 19.86 7.64 -4.04
C ILE A 34 20.44 6.21 -4.03
N ILE A 35 19.62 5.24 -4.44
CA ILE A 35 20.02 3.84 -4.57
C ILE A 35 20.36 3.58 -6.03
N PRO A 36 21.50 2.92 -6.35
CA PRO A 36 21.83 2.60 -7.74
C PRO A 36 20.69 1.88 -8.43
N HIS A 37 20.43 2.24 -9.68
CA HIS A 37 19.26 1.78 -10.43
C HIS A 37 19.11 0.26 -10.42
N ARG A 38 20.21 -0.46 -10.67
CA ARG A 38 20.16 -1.93 -10.71
C ARG A 38 19.78 -2.54 -9.38
N THR A 39 20.34 -1.99 -8.29
CA THR A 39 20.03 -2.44 -6.93
C THR A 39 18.57 -2.15 -6.58
N LEU A 40 18.11 -0.95 -6.91
CA LEU A 40 16.71 -0.54 -6.65
C LEU A 40 15.73 -1.44 -7.40
N THR A 41 16.01 -1.73 -8.68
CA THR A 41 15.19 -2.62 -9.48
C THR A 41 15.09 -4.01 -8.85
N ALA A 42 16.23 -4.55 -8.37
CA ALA A 42 16.23 -5.86 -7.70
C ALA A 42 15.39 -5.84 -6.42
N MET A 43 15.49 -4.77 -5.63
CA MET A 43 14.70 -4.62 -4.41
C MET A 43 13.21 -4.56 -4.70
N ILE A 44 12.82 -3.78 -5.71
CA ILE A 44 11.42 -3.65 -6.12
C ILE A 44 10.88 -4.99 -6.61
N ASN A 45 11.66 -5.72 -7.41
CA ASN A 45 11.23 -6.98 -8.00
C ASN A 45 11.02 -8.09 -6.97
N ARG A 46 11.62 -7.99 -5.78
CA ARG A 46 11.37 -8.95 -4.70
C ARG A 46 9.93 -8.90 -4.21
N ARG A 47 9.23 -7.78 -4.42
CA ARG A 47 7.84 -7.60 -4.01
C ARG A 47 6.96 -7.32 -5.23
N GLY A 48 7.07 -8.20 -6.22
CA GLY A 48 6.22 -8.14 -7.40
C GLY A 48 4.82 -8.68 -7.14
N ALA A 49 4.03 -8.82 -8.20
CA ALA A 49 2.62 -9.23 -8.09
C ALA A 49 2.45 -10.56 -7.36
N ASP A 50 3.31 -11.55 -7.64
CA ASP A 50 3.21 -12.87 -6.99
C ASP A 50 3.43 -12.77 -5.48
N TRP A 51 4.40 -11.97 -5.08
CA TRP A 51 4.65 -11.74 -3.66
C TRP A 51 3.43 -11.13 -2.96
N TRP A 52 2.82 -10.12 -3.60
CA TRP A 52 1.64 -9.46 -3.04
C TRP A 52 0.44 -10.40 -2.98
N ALA A 53 0.22 -11.18 -4.05
CA ALA A 53 -0.87 -12.15 -4.05
C ALA A 53 -0.71 -13.17 -2.92
N HIS A 54 0.52 -13.65 -2.72
CA HIS A 54 0.83 -14.59 -1.63
C HIS A 54 0.59 -13.96 -0.26
N ALA A 55 1.06 -12.72 -0.07
CA ALA A 55 0.87 -12.01 1.20
C ALA A 55 -0.62 -11.83 1.53
N ILE A 56 -1.41 -11.46 0.54
CA ILE A 56 -2.87 -11.28 0.73
C ILE A 56 -3.52 -12.62 1.09
N ARG A 57 -3.15 -13.71 0.42
CA ARG A 57 -3.70 -15.04 0.71
C ARG A 57 -3.30 -15.54 2.10
N ARG A 58 -2.17 -15.08 2.62
CA ARG A 58 -1.69 -15.47 3.94
C ARG A 58 -2.25 -14.59 5.06
N ALA A 59 -3.36 -13.93 4.79
CA ALA A 59 -4.08 -13.11 5.75
C ALA A 59 -3.31 -11.87 6.23
N ALA A 60 -2.32 -11.42 5.48
CA ALA A 60 -1.74 -10.10 5.73
C ALA A 60 -2.83 -9.06 5.52
N THR A 61 -2.93 -8.09 6.42
CA THR A 61 -3.94 -7.05 6.28
C THR A 61 -3.41 -5.97 5.36
N VAL A 62 -3.97 -5.91 4.17
CA VAL A 62 -3.65 -4.91 3.17
C VAL A 62 -4.94 -4.20 2.80
N LEU A 63 -4.92 -2.88 2.88
CA LEU A 63 -6.03 -2.04 2.42
C LEU A 63 -5.63 -1.37 1.13
N VAL A 64 -6.59 -1.19 0.23
CA VAL A 64 -6.38 -0.44 -1.02
C VAL A 64 -7.32 0.73 -1.09
N VAL A 65 -6.86 1.80 -1.75
CA VAL A 65 -7.69 2.92 -2.17
C VAL A 65 -7.98 2.74 -3.66
N GLU A 66 -9.25 2.74 -4.00
CA GLU A 66 -9.70 2.57 -5.38
C GLU A 66 -10.51 3.79 -5.79
N ILE A 67 -10.20 4.37 -6.94
CA ILE A 67 -10.93 5.48 -7.51
C ILE A 67 -11.37 5.09 -8.90
N GLY A 68 -12.70 5.07 -9.12
CA GLY A 68 -13.24 4.72 -10.42
C GLY A 68 -12.78 3.35 -10.91
N GLY A 69 -12.61 2.39 -10.00
CA GLY A 69 -12.17 1.04 -10.33
C GLY A 69 -10.66 0.87 -10.45
N LYS A 70 -9.87 1.92 -10.20
CA LYS A 70 -8.41 1.85 -10.28
C LYS A 70 -7.80 1.93 -8.88
N VAL A 71 -6.93 1.01 -8.53
CA VAL A 71 -6.18 1.04 -7.28
C VAL A 71 -5.09 2.11 -7.39
N VAL A 72 -5.16 3.11 -6.51
CA VAL A 72 -4.24 4.24 -6.53
C VAL A 72 -3.34 4.31 -5.30
N GLY A 73 -3.58 3.46 -4.31
CA GLY A 73 -2.75 3.42 -3.11
C GLY A 73 -3.02 2.18 -2.28
N TYR A 74 -2.16 1.94 -1.29
CA TYR A 74 -2.36 0.84 -0.37
C TYR A 74 -1.75 1.15 1.00
N ALA A 75 -2.21 0.41 2.01
CA ALA A 75 -1.60 0.42 3.33
C ALA A 75 -1.47 -1.02 3.83
N THR A 76 -0.37 -1.33 4.48
CA THR A 76 -0.20 -2.61 5.17
C THR A 76 -0.22 -2.36 6.67
N VAL A 77 -0.98 -3.17 7.38
CA VAL A 77 -1.17 -3.01 8.82
C VAL A 77 -1.02 -4.35 9.52
N GLY A 78 -0.75 -4.31 10.80
CA GLY A 78 -0.63 -5.53 11.57
C GLY A 78 -0.31 -5.25 13.03
N ARG A 79 0.19 -6.29 13.70
CA ARG A 79 0.57 -6.19 15.10
C ARG A 79 1.76 -5.26 15.26
N ASN A 80 1.75 -4.46 16.32
CA ASN A 80 2.89 -3.60 16.62
C ASN A 80 4.13 -4.46 16.88
N ARG A 81 5.23 -4.13 16.21
CA ARG A 81 6.49 -4.89 16.31
C ARG A 81 7.36 -4.41 17.46
N ALA A 82 7.06 -3.25 18.06
CA ALA A 82 7.77 -2.76 19.23
C ALA A 82 7.29 -3.52 20.48
N ARG A 83 8.24 -4.04 21.27
CA ARG A 83 7.90 -4.86 22.43
C ARG A 83 7.10 -4.09 23.48
N GLU A 84 7.37 -2.82 23.64
CA GLU A 84 6.73 -1.97 24.64
C GLU A 84 5.26 -1.71 24.33
N LEU A 85 4.83 -1.93 23.10
CA LEU A 85 3.50 -1.58 22.65
C LEU A 85 2.76 -2.79 22.06
N LYS A 86 2.93 -3.94 22.69
CA LYS A 86 2.40 -5.23 22.19
C LYS A 86 0.91 -5.23 21.90
N GLN A 87 0.15 -4.42 22.63
CA GLN A 87 -1.31 -4.43 22.52
C GLN A 87 -1.81 -3.52 21.39
N GLN A 88 -0.93 -2.79 20.74
CA GLN A 88 -1.32 -1.82 19.73
C GLN A 88 -0.99 -2.34 18.33
N GLY A 89 -1.83 -1.95 17.37
CA GLY A 89 -1.54 -2.22 15.97
C GLY A 89 -0.56 -1.22 15.40
N GLU A 90 -0.01 -1.55 14.25
CA GLU A 90 0.98 -0.73 13.57
C GLU A 90 0.65 -0.65 12.09
N ILE A 91 0.76 0.56 11.52
CA ILE A 91 0.70 0.74 10.07
C ILE A 91 2.13 0.61 9.56
N TYR A 92 2.42 -0.44 8.80
CA TYR A 92 3.77 -0.71 8.32
C TYR A 92 4.14 0.13 7.12
N GLU A 93 3.20 0.28 6.20
CA GLU A 93 3.42 1.02 4.96
C GLU A 93 2.14 1.74 4.57
N LEU A 94 2.29 2.90 3.95
CA LEU A 94 1.17 3.63 3.37
C LEU A 94 1.70 4.40 2.17
N TYR A 95 1.27 4.01 0.97
CA TYR A 95 1.74 4.61 -0.27
C TYR A 95 0.59 4.95 -1.21
N LEU A 96 0.75 6.04 -1.94
CA LEU A 96 -0.15 6.47 -3.00
C LEU A 96 0.66 6.67 -4.27
N ARG A 97 0.01 6.47 -5.42
CA ARG A 97 0.63 6.88 -6.68
C ARG A 97 0.91 8.37 -6.64
N PRO A 98 2.02 8.85 -7.23
CA PRO A 98 2.39 10.26 -7.12
C PRO A 98 1.29 11.24 -7.54
N GLU A 99 0.52 10.91 -8.58
CA GLU A 99 -0.56 11.77 -9.09
C GLU A 99 -1.70 11.96 -8.10
N TYR A 100 -1.79 11.10 -7.09
CA TYR A 100 -2.88 11.13 -6.11
C TYR A 100 -2.43 11.61 -4.73
N GLN A 101 -1.19 12.07 -4.61
CA GLN A 101 -0.70 12.64 -3.37
C GLN A 101 -1.17 14.09 -3.23
N GLY A 102 -1.31 14.54 -2.00
CA GLY A 102 -1.64 15.94 -1.71
C GLY A 102 -3.10 16.32 -1.85
N ILE A 103 -4.00 15.35 -2.04
CA ILE A 103 -5.44 15.61 -2.18
C ILE A 103 -6.28 14.98 -1.06
N GLY A 104 -5.63 14.62 0.06
CA GLY A 104 -6.32 14.11 1.23
C GLY A 104 -6.55 12.61 1.26
N LEU A 105 -6.18 11.87 0.22
CA LEU A 105 -6.37 10.41 0.18
C LEU A 105 -5.51 9.69 1.20
N GLY A 106 -4.28 10.16 1.42
CA GLY A 106 -3.40 9.58 2.43
C GLY A 106 -4.01 9.63 3.81
N SER A 107 -4.62 10.75 4.17
CA SER A 107 -5.29 10.91 5.47
C SER A 107 -6.49 9.98 5.59
N ARG A 108 -7.27 9.81 4.52
CA ARG A 108 -8.42 8.91 4.52
C ARG A 108 -7.97 7.45 4.65
N LEU A 109 -6.93 7.07 3.93
CA LEU A 109 -6.36 5.72 4.01
C LEU A 109 -5.78 5.47 5.40
N PHE A 110 -5.08 6.44 5.96
CA PHE A 110 -4.54 6.35 7.32
C PHE A 110 -5.66 6.13 8.34
N ALA A 111 -6.75 6.90 8.24
CA ALA A 111 -7.89 6.76 9.13
C ALA A 111 -8.52 5.37 9.02
N ALA A 112 -8.68 4.86 7.80
CA ALA A 112 -9.23 3.52 7.58
C ALA A 112 -8.30 2.45 8.17
N ALA A 113 -6.99 2.60 8.01
CA ALA A 113 -6.00 1.69 8.57
C ALA A 113 -6.08 1.66 10.09
N ARG A 114 -6.21 2.83 10.72
CA ARG A 114 -6.37 2.92 12.18
C ARG A 114 -7.64 2.21 12.65
N ARG A 115 -8.74 2.37 11.94
CA ARG A 115 -10.01 1.69 12.29
C ARG A 115 -9.86 0.18 12.20
N THR A 116 -9.11 -0.31 11.23
CA THR A 116 -8.84 -1.75 11.08
C THR A 116 -8.06 -2.29 12.27
N LEU A 117 -7.20 -1.48 12.86
CA LEU A 117 -6.36 -1.88 13.99
C LEU A 117 -7.05 -1.72 15.35
N ALA A 118 -8.17 -1.03 15.39
CA ALA A 118 -8.89 -0.77 16.63
C ALA A 118 -9.51 -2.03 17.22
#